data_c14eda41c3b776558834b29685629ff8
#
_entry.id   c14eda41c3b776558834b29685629ff8
#
_cell.length_a   1.000
_cell.length_b   1.000
_cell.length_c   1.000
_cell.angle_alpha   90.00
_cell.angle_beta   90.00
_cell.angle_gamma   90.00
#
_symmetry.space_group_name_H-M   'P 1'
#
loop_
_entity.id
_entity.type
_entity.pdbx_description
1 polymer ?
#
loop_
_entity_poly.entity_id
_entity_poly.type
_entity_poly.pdbx_seq_one_letter_code
_entity_poly.pdbx_strand_id
1 'polypeptide(L)' 'MTFEAYMRNIETQTGVNPEQMVRLATEKGLTGPGKKSRPAIDWLMAEYKLSNAYAMAVIRLMRDKGLLD' A
#
# COMPACT_ATOMS: atom_id res chain seq x y z
N MET A 1 9.93 -13.56 6.27
CA MET A 1 9.92 -12.95 4.91
C MET A 1 10.37 -11.50 5.01
N THR A 2 11.24 -11.06 4.11
CA THR A 2 11.75 -9.69 4.13
C THR A 2 10.73 -8.73 3.50
N PHE A 3 10.91 -7.45 3.79
CA PHE A 3 10.06 -6.43 3.18
C PHE A 3 10.14 -6.46 1.66
N GLU A 4 11.36 -6.66 1.12
CA GLU A 4 11.54 -6.74 -0.33
C GLU A 4 10.80 -7.92 -0.93
N ALA A 5 10.78 -9.05 -0.22
CA ALA A 5 10.05 -10.23 -0.68
C ALA A 5 8.54 -9.96 -0.70
N TYR A 6 8.03 -9.25 0.29
CA TYR A 6 6.62 -8.82 0.29
C TYR A 6 6.32 -7.97 -0.94
N MET A 7 7.17 -6.99 -1.23
CA MET A 7 6.95 -6.11 -2.38
C MET A 7 6.96 -6.88 -3.68
N ARG A 8 7.89 -7.83 -3.84
CA ARG A 8 7.98 -8.64 -5.04
C ARG A 8 6.75 -9.54 -5.19
N ASN A 9 6.30 -10.15 -4.09
CA ASN A 9 5.13 -11.03 -4.12
C ASN A 9 3.86 -10.26 -4.46
N ILE A 10 3.73 -9.04 -3.96
CA ILE A 10 2.59 -8.18 -4.28
C ILE A 10 2.58 -7.89 -5.77
N GLU A 11 3.72 -7.53 -6.33
CA GLU A 11 3.81 -7.24 -7.77
C GLU A 11 3.48 -8.48 -8.61
N THR A 12 3.98 -9.64 -8.20
CA THR A 12 3.71 -10.89 -8.90
C THR A 12 2.21 -11.22 -8.85
N GLN A 13 1.60 -11.06 -7.70
CA GLN A 13 0.20 -11.41 -7.50
C GLN A 13 -0.76 -10.47 -8.21
N THR A 14 -0.46 -9.17 -8.22
CA THR A 14 -1.37 -8.15 -8.73
C THR A 14 -1.02 -7.64 -10.11
N GLY A 15 0.24 -7.84 -10.54
CA GLY A 15 0.74 -7.26 -11.79
C GLY A 15 1.02 -5.77 -11.67
N VAL A 16 0.97 -5.20 -10.45
CA VAL A 16 1.16 -3.78 -10.22
C VAL A 16 2.28 -3.58 -9.20
N ASN A 17 3.21 -2.68 -9.52
CA ASN A 17 4.30 -2.35 -8.63
C ASN A 17 3.74 -1.60 -7.39
N PRO A 18 4.16 -1.97 -6.16
CA PRO A 18 3.68 -1.28 -4.96
C PRO A 18 3.93 0.23 -4.96
N GLU A 19 5.01 0.71 -5.58
CA GLU A 19 5.23 2.15 -5.72
C GLU A 19 4.11 2.80 -6.53
N GLN A 20 3.60 2.10 -7.53
CA GLN A 20 2.49 2.60 -8.32
C GLN A 20 1.20 2.61 -7.51
N MET A 21 1.00 1.62 -6.63
CA MET A 21 -0.14 1.61 -5.72
C MET A 21 -0.11 2.84 -4.81
N VAL A 22 1.07 3.20 -4.31
CA VAL A 22 1.23 4.40 -3.47
C VAL A 22 0.85 5.64 -4.26
N ARG A 23 1.29 5.73 -5.51
CA ARG A 23 0.98 6.87 -6.37
C ARG A 23 -0.53 6.99 -6.61
N LEU A 24 -1.18 5.87 -6.89
CA LEU A 24 -2.63 5.85 -7.12
C LEU A 24 -3.39 6.23 -5.85
N ALA A 25 -2.94 5.76 -4.68
CA ALA A 25 -3.54 6.13 -3.41
C ALA A 25 -3.44 7.64 -3.19
N THR A 26 -2.32 8.23 -3.56
CA THR A 26 -2.12 9.67 -3.46
C THR A 26 -3.10 10.42 -4.35
N GLU A 27 -3.28 9.93 -5.58
CA GLU A 27 -4.22 10.55 -6.52
C GLU A 27 -5.66 10.49 -6.00
N LYS A 28 -5.98 9.46 -5.23
CA LYS A 28 -7.33 9.30 -4.65
C LYS A 28 -7.50 10.05 -3.34
N GLY A 29 -6.46 10.74 -2.87
CA GLY A 29 -6.54 11.48 -1.62
C GLY A 29 -6.47 10.62 -0.38
N LEU A 30 -5.97 9.39 -0.50
CA LEU A 30 -5.88 8.46 0.63
C LEU A 30 -4.60 8.65 1.45
N THR A 31 -3.65 9.43 0.96
CA THR A 31 -2.38 9.69 1.64
C THR A 31 -2.22 11.19 1.86
N GLY A 32 -1.30 11.54 2.75
CA GLY A 32 -0.98 12.93 3.03
C GLY A 32 -0.83 13.18 4.51
N PRO A 33 -0.43 14.42 4.91
CA PRO A 33 -0.27 14.75 6.32
C PRO A 33 -1.58 14.54 7.10
N GLY A 34 -1.48 13.86 8.24
CA GLY A 34 -2.62 13.62 9.09
C GLY A 34 -3.58 12.53 8.62
N LYS A 35 -3.30 11.88 7.49
CA LYS A 35 -4.15 10.81 6.99
C LYS A 35 -3.94 9.53 7.78
N LYS A 36 -5.03 8.86 8.11
CA LYS A 36 -5.00 7.57 8.80
C LYS A 36 -4.80 6.45 7.79
N SER A 37 -4.28 5.33 8.25
CA SER A 37 -3.98 4.20 7.38
C SER A 37 -5.22 3.38 6.99
N ARG A 38 -6.29 3.43 7.78
CA ARG A 38 -7.44 2.54 7.57
C ARG A 38 -8.08 2.67 6.19
N PRO A 39 -8.38 3.88 5.69
CA PRO A 39 -8.97 3.98 4.34
C PRO A 39 -8.06 3.40 3.27
N ALA A 40 -6.75 3.59 3.39
CA ALA A 40 -5.81 3.05 2.41
C ALA A 40 -5.74 1.52 2.49
N ILE A 41 -5.78 0.96 3.70
CA ILE A 41 -5.80 -0.50 3.89
C ILE A 41 -7.03 -1.08 3.20
N ASP A 42 -8.21 -0.51 3.47
CA ASP A 42 -9.46 -1.01 2.90
C ASP A 42 -9.44 -0.94 1.38
N TRP A 43 -8.93 0.16 0.84
CA TRP A 43 -8.81 0.33 -0.61
C TRP A 43 -7.88 -0.70 -1.23
N LEU A 44 -6.70 -0.92 -0.62
CA LEU A 44 -5.73 -1.90 -1.13
C LEU A 44 -6.31 -3.30 -1.14
N MET A 45 -7.01 -3.68 -0.07
CA MET A 45 -7.60 -5.01 0.02
C MET A 45 -8.73 -5.18 -1.00
N ALA A 46 -9.54 -4.16 -1.21
CA ALA A 46 -10.66 -4.22 -2.13
C ALA A 46 -10.19 -4.15 -3.60
N GLU A 47 -9.29 -3.23 -3.90
CA GLU A 47 -8.88 -2.97 -5.28
C GLU A 47 -7.98 -4.07 -5.83
N TYR A 48 -7.03 -4.52 -5.02
CA TYR A 48 -6.01 -5.48 -5.45
C TYR A 48 -6.20 -6.86 -4.84
N LYS A 49 -7.22 -7.05 -4.03
CA LYS A 49 -7.53 -8.32 -3.35
C LYS A 49 -6.34 -8.82 -2.52
N LEU A 50 -5.64 -7.89 -1.92
CA LEU A 50 -4.50 -8.22 -1.08
C LEU A 50 -4.95 -8.74 0.28
N SER A 51 -4.16 -9.66 0.85
CA SER A 51 -4.35 -10.07 2.23
C SER A 51 -4.03 -8.88 3.15
N ASN A 52 -4.49 -8.97 4.39
CA ASN A 52 -4.20 -7.93 5.37
C ASN A 52 -2.68 -7.74 5.53
N ALA A 53 -1.92 -8.85 5.55
CA ALA A 53 -0.46 -8.77 5.69
C ALA A 53 0.18 -8.01 4.53
N TYR A 54 -0.26 -8.28 3.31
CA TYR A 54 0.28 -7.60 2.13
C TYR A 54 -0.15 -6.13 2.08
N ALA A 55 -1.40 -5.85 2.43
CA ALA A 55 -1.86 -4.46 2.50
C ALA A 55 -1.04 -3.68 3.54
N MET A 56 -0.76 -4.28 4.69
CA MET A 56 0.04 -3.62 5.72
C MET A 56 1.48 -3.38 5.27
N ALA A 57 2.02 -4.25 4.41
CA ALA A 57 3.35 -4.02 3.85
C ALA A 57 3.37 -2.78 2.96
N VAL A 58 2.32 -2.57 2.16
CA VAL A 58 2.20 -1.35 1.34
C VAL A 58 2.02 -0.12 2.23
N ILE A 59 1.26 -0.27 3.31
CA ILE A 59 1.07 0.82 4.28
C ILE A 59 2.41 1.21 4.90
N ARG A 60 3.26 0.23 5.23
CA ARG A 60 4.58 0.52 5.75
C ARG A 60 5.40 1.34 4.75
N LEU A 61 5.29 1.00 3.46
CA LEU A 61 5.96 1.76 2.41
C LEU A 61 5.46 3.22 2.41
N MET A 62 4.16 3.42 2.55
CA MET A 62 3.58 4.76 2.60
C MET A 62 4.07 5.54 3.81
N ARG A 63 4.15 4.89 4.98
CA ARG A 63 4.66 5.54 6.20
C ARG A 63 6.12 5.92 6.06
N ASP A 64 6.93 5.04 5.46
CA ASP A 64 8.35 5.31 5.26
C ASP A 64 8.55 6.53 4.35
N LYS A 65 7.60 6.81 3.48
CA LYS A 65 7.62 7.98 2.60
C LYS A 65 6.99 9.22 3.25
N GLY A 66 6.49 9.10 4.47
CA GLY A 66 5.85 10.21 5.17
C GLY A 66 4.45 10.54 4.67
N LEU A 67 3.79 9.59 4.04
CA LEU A 67 2.46 9.80 3.43
C LEU A 67 1.30 9.42 4.35
N LEU A 68 1.57 8.80 5.48
CA LEU A 68 0.56 8.42 6.47
C LEU A 68 1.10 8.69 7.86
N ASP A 69 0.19 8.86 8.83
CA ASP A 69 0.54 8.98 10.23
C ASP A 69 1.07 7.66 10.79
#